data_6975aab4ab8f3ef4860d5d600f1b560f
#
_entry.id   6975aab4ab8f3ef4860d5d600f1b560f
#
_cell.length_a   1.000
_cell.length_b   1.000
_cell.length_c   1.000
_cell.angle_alpha   90.00
_cell.angle_beta   90.00
_cell.angle_gamma   90.00
#
_symmetry.space_group_name_H-M   'P 1'
#
loop_
_entity.id
_entity.type
_entity.pdbx_description
1 polymer ?
#
loop_
_entity_poly.entity_id
_entity_poly.type
_entity_poly.pdbx_seq_one_letter_code
_entity_poly.pdbx_strand_id
1 'polypeptide(L)' 'MAKATPTMEDYIEVIYSLVKNKGYARSADIAEKLEVYPSTVTKRLKKLDVEG' A
#
# COMPACT_ATOMS: atom_id res chain seq x y z
N MET A 1 3.62 -12.84 9.16
CA MET A 1 4.36 -13.45 8.06
C MET A 1 4.20 -12.63 6.79
N ALA A 2 5.30 -12.35 6.12
CA ALA A 2 5.25 -11.54 4.90
C ALA A 2 4.64 -12.32 3.75
N LYS A 3 3.89 -11.62 2.91
CA LYS A 3 3.33 -12.21 1.70
C LYS A 3 4.27 -11.94 0.54
N ALA A 4 4.41 -12.92 -0.35
CA ALA A 4 5.26 -12.73 -1.51
C ALA A 4 4.71 -11.63 -2.42
N THR A 5 3.39 -11.61 -2.59
CA THR A 5 2.74 -10.64 -3.47
C THR A 5 1.46 -10.13 -2.82
N PRO A 6 1.47 -8.91 -2.28
CA PRO A 6 0.26 -8.35 -1.68
C PRO A 6 -0.84 -8.19 -2.73
N THR A 7 -2.06 -8.47 -2.32
CA THR A 7 -3.21 -8.28 -3.19
C THR A 7 -3.71 -6.85 -3.07
N MET A 8 -4.65 -6.50 -3.93
CA MET A 8 -5.26 -5.18 -3.88
C MET A 8 -5.95 -4.95 -2.53
N GLU A 9 -6.58 -5.99 -2.00
CA GLU A 9 -7.21 -5.90 -0.69
C GLU A 9 -6.20 -5.60 0.40
N ASP A 10 -5.01 -6.18 0.31
CA ASP A 10 -3.96 -5.91 1.28
C ASP A 10 -3.58 -4.43 1.26
N TYR A 11 -3.47 -3.85 0.07
CA TYR A 11 -3.16 -2.43 -0.07
C TYR A 11 -4.24 -1.57 0.56
N ILE A 12 -5.48 -1.89 0.26
CA ILE A 12 -6.61 -1.12 0.78
C ILE A 12 -6.66 -1.19 2.29
N GLU A 13 -6.47 -2.37 2.87
CA GLU A 13 -6.47 -2.53 4.31
C GLU A 13 -5.39 -1.71 4.98
N VAL A 14 -4.18 -1.74 4.40
CA VAL A 14 -3.06 -0.99 4.97
C VAL A 14 -3.31 0.50 4.86
N ILE A 15 -3.79 0.96 3.71
CA ILE A 15 -4.08 2.37 3.51
C ILE A 15 -5.13 2.84 4.53
N TYR A 16 -6.20 2.07 4.67
CA TYR A 16 -7.25 2.39 5.61
C TYR A 16 -6.71 2.49 7.04
N SER A 17 -5.90 1.52 7.41
CA SER A 17 -5.32 1.46 8.75
C SER A 17 -4.42 2.67 9.00
N LEU A 18 -3.59 3.03 8.02
CA LEU A 18 -2.69 4.16 8.18
C LEU A 18 -3.44 5.48 8.29
N VAL A 19 -4.46 5.65 7.45
CA VAL A 19 -5.26 6.87 7.52
C VAL A 19 -5.98 6.97 8.85
N LYS A 20 -6.48 5.85 9.35
CA LYS A 20 -7.17 5.83 10.62
C LYS A 20 -6.24 6.17 11.78
N ASN A 21 -5.02 5.66 11.75
CA ASN A 21 -4.08 5.85 12.84
C ASN A 21 -3.26 7.14 12.76
N LYS A 22 -2.86 7.50 11.54
CA LYS A 22 -1.97 8.67 11.35
C LYS A 22 -2.64 9.83 10.63
N GLY A 23 -3.78 9.57 9.98
CA GLY A 23 -4.45 10.60 9.22
C GLY A 23 -3.99 10.69 7.77
N TYR A 24 -3.05 9.84 7.36
CA TYR A 24 -2.55 9.80 5.99
C TYR A 24 -1.89 8.46 5.72
N ALA A 25 -1.70 8.17 4.44
CA ALA A 25 -1.02 6.95 4.02
C ALA A 25 0.00 7.31 2.96
N ARG A 26 1.28 7.06 3.23
CA ARG A 26 2.37 7.30 2.30
C ARG A 26 2.86 5.99 1.71
N SER A 27 3.41 6.08 0.49
CA SER A 27 3.92 4.87 -0.15
C SER A 27 4.98 4.19 0.70
N ALA A 28 5.84 4.97 1.36
CA ALA A 28 6.86 4.41 2.22
C ALA A 28 6.26 3.65 3.40
N ASP A 29 5.22 4.21 4.01
CA ASP A 29 4.54 3.55 5.13
C ASP A 29 3.84 2.28 4.68
N ILE A 30 3.19 2.34 3.53
CA ILE A 30 2.51 1.19 2.96
C ILE A 30 3.51 0.08 2.66
N ALA A 31 4.64 0.46 2.05
CA ALA A 31 5.68 -0.51 1.72
C ALA A 31 6.21 -1.20 2.95
N GLU A 32 6.42 -0.44 4.02
CA GLU A 32 6.92 -1.00 5.27
C GLU A 32 5.93 -1.99 5.86
N LYS A 33 4.65 -1.64 5.86
CA LYS A 33 3.62 -2.50 6.41
C LYS A 33 3.47 -3.79 5.61
N LEU A 34 3.59 -3.69 4.29
CA LEU A 34 3.44 -4.84 3.42
C LEU A 34 4.75 -5.58 3.16
N GLU A 35 5.86 -5.03 3.67
CA GLU A 35 7.20 -5.61 3.52
C GLU A 35 7.56 -5.77 2.05
N VAL A 36 7.30 -4.71 1.28
CA VAL A 36 7.68 -4.65 -0.13
C VAL A 36 8.49 -3.39 -0.37
N TYR A 37 9.07 -3.27 -1.58
CA TYR A 37 9.82 -2.07 -1.92
C TYR A 37 8.87 -0.91 -2.18
N PRO A 38 9.27 0.33 -1.81
CA PRO A 38 8.43 1.49 -2.09
C PRO A 38 8.08 1.67 -3.55
N SER A 39 8.99 1.29 -4.45
CA SER A 39 8.72 1.38 -5.87
C SER A 39 7.56 0.49 -6.29
N THR A 40 7.42 -0.66 -5.63
CA THR A 40 6.31 -1.56 -5.90
C THR A 40 4.98 -0.91 -5.53
N VAL A 41 4.95 -0.23 -4.38
CA VAL A 41 3.74 0.45 -3.93
C VAL A 41 3.39 1.58 -4.90
N THR A 42 4.38 2.35 -5.32
CA THR A 42 4.16 3.46 -6.23
C THR A 42 3.56 2.97 -7.55
N LYS A 43 4.09 1.87 -8.08
CA LYS A 43 3.57 1.29 -9.31
C LYS A 43 2.12 0.89 -9.16
N ARG A 44 1.79 0.25 -8.04
CA ARG A 44 0.43 -0.22 -7.81
C ARG A 44 -0.54 0.94 -7.68
N LEU A 45 -0.15 1.97 -6.96
CA LEU A 45 -0.99 3.14 -6.80
C LEU A 45 -1.21 3.88 -8.11
N LYS A 46 -0.18 3.95 -8.93
CA LYS A 46 -0.32 4.57 -10.24
C LYS A 46 -1.30 3.81 -11.11
N LYS A 47 -1.24 2.49 -11.05
CA LYS A 47 -2.16 1.67 -11.83
C LYS A 47 -3.59 1.90 -11.41
N LEU A 48 -3.81 2.01 -10.11
CA LEU A 48 -5.14 2.30 -9.58
C LEU A 48 -5.66 3.64 -10.08
N ASP A 49 -4.79 4.64 -10.05
CA ASP A 49 -5.16 5.99 -10.48
C ASP A 49 -5.55 6.03 -11.96
N VAL A 50 -4.78 5.32 -12.78
CA VAL A 50 -5.04 5.29 -14.22
C VAL A 50 -6.32 4.56 -14.56
N GLU A 51 -6.58 3.46 -13.87
CA GLU A 51 -7.75 2.64 -14.14
C GLU A 51 -8.98 3.13 -13.40
N GLY A 52 -8.75 3.82 -12.30
CA GLY A 52 -9.78 4.27 -11.44
C GLY A 52 -10.72 5.20 -12.08
#